data_3b6bb0cd6d695de7a49610df6e7a0034
#
_entry.id   3b6bb0cd6d695de7a49610df6e7a0034
#
_cell.length_a   1.000
_cell.length_b   1.000
_cell.length_c   1.000
_cell.angle_alpha   90.00
_cell.angle_beta   90.00
_cell.angle_gamma   90.00
#
_symmetry.space_group_name_H-M   'P 1'
#
loop_
_entity.id
_entity.type
_entity.pdbx_description
1 polymer ?
#
loop_
_entity_poly.entity_id
_entity_poly.type
_entity_poly.pdbx_seq_one_letter_code
_entity_poly.pdbx_strand_id
1 'polypeptide(L)'
;WFPLQEGVSDFDAIEGQENFRGLSEAILGAGWYEQSCMVMFSRQGSLGQAWHQDCPPEDSECFNLNRLVYTSDITDETGGQVVVVPGSHKMGLLPAGNPVESLAGQVVLRPRKGSLILLHGHAWHCVLPIQRGVRVSVNYRAASAGTSEDVTDICVYRNMRYQFSTARVIEERVG
;
A
#
# COMPACT_ATOMS: atom_id res chain seq x y z
N TRP A 1 3.76 -10.04 -7.73
CA TRP A 1 3.31 -11.43 -7.62
C TRP A 1 2.10 -11.50 -6.69
N PHE A 2 1.08 -12.28 -7.09
CA PHE A 2 -0.16 -12.47 -6.35
C PHE A 2 -0.28 -13.93 -5.88
N PRO A 3 0.31 -14.29 -4.71
CA PRO A 3 0.45 -15.68 -4.28
C PRO A 3 -0.87 -16.42 -4.06
N LEU A 4 -1.91 -15.74 -3.57
CA LEU A 4 -3.20 -16.39 -3.30
C LEU A 4 -3.90 -16.84 -4.58
N GLN A 5 -3.75 -16.10 -5.67
CA GLN A 5 -4.31 -16.47 -6.98
C GLN A 5 -3.59 -17.68 -7.61
N GLU A 6 -2.36 -17.94 -7.17
CA GLU A 6 -1.58 -19.11 -7.57
C GLU A 6 -1.70 -20.28 -6.57
N GLY A 7 -2.59 -20.20 -5.58
CA GLY A 7 -2.88 -21.26 -4.62
C GLY A 7 -1.81 -21.46 -3.54
N VAL A 8 -1.02 -20.44 -3.23
CA VAL A 8 0.01 -20.50 -2.17
C VAL A 8 -0.63 -20.20 -0.82
N SER A 9 -1.09 -21.24 -0.14
CA SER A 9 -1.89 -21.15 1.09
C SER A 9 -1.18 -20.56 2.32
N ASP A 10 0.14 -20.49 2.33
CA ASP A 10 0.89 -19.89 3.44
C ASP A 10 0.51 -18.42 3.69
N PHE A 11 0.10 -17.72 2.64
CA PHE A 11 -0.35 -16.33 2.72
C PHE A 11 -1.75 -16.22 3.34
N ASP A 12 -2.65 -17.19 3.09
CA ASP A 12 -3.96 -17.27 3.74
C ASP A 12 -3.81 -17.45 5.25
N ALA A 13 -2.82 -18.23 5.68
CA ALA A 13 -2.57 -18.48 7.09
C ALA A 13 -2.19 -17.20 7.87
N ILE A 14 -1.54 -16.23 7.22
CA ILE A 14 -1.24 -14.92 7.82
C ILE A 14 -2.51 -14.06 7.84
N GLU A 15 -3.22 -13.98 6.74
CA GLU A 15 -4.44 -13.18 6.60
C GLU A 15 -5.56 -13.66 7.52
N GLY A 16 -5.64 -14.97 7.75
CA GLY A 16 -6.61 -15.61 8.64
C GLY A 16 -6.34 -15.44 10.14
N GLN A 17 -5.19 -14.88 10.55
CA GLN A 17 -4.89 -14.69 11.96
C GLN A 17 -5.85 -13.69 12.62
N GLU A 18 -6.40 -14.05 13.80
CA GLU A 18 -7.39 -13.25 14.51
C GLU A 18 -6.92 -11.82 14.79
N ASN A 19 -5.68 -11.64 15.24
CA ASN A 19 -5.11 -10.32 15.50
C ASN A 19 -4.99 -9.48 14.21
N PHE A 20 -4.63 -10.12 13.10
CA PHE A 20 -4.49 -9.43 11.80
C PHE A 20 -5.85 -8.97 11.28
N ARG A 21 -6.88 -9.83 11.39
CA ARG A 21 -8.26 -9.51 11.03
C ARG A 21 -8.86 -8.47 11.96
N GLY A 22 -8.65 -8.60 13.27
CA GLY A 22 -9.13 -7.66 14.28
C GLY A 22 -8.61 -6.24 14.08
N LEU A 23 -7.34 -6.07 13.67
CA LEU A 23 -6.78 -4.76 13.30
C LEU A 23 -7.49 -4.18 12.07
N SER A 24 -7.80 -5.02 11.07
CA SER A 24 -8.52 -4.59 9.87
C SER A 24 -9.93 -4.13 10.19
N GLU A 25 -10.68 -4.91 10.99
CA GLU A 25 -12.03 -4.56 11.41
C GLU A 25 -12.07 -3.30 12.28
N ALA A 26 -11.09 -3.11 13.16
CA ALA A 26 -10.99 -1.91 14.01
C ALA A 26 -10.77 -0.63 13.20
N ILE A 27 -10.15 -0.72 12.03
CA ILE A 27 -9.84 0.44 11.17
C ILE A 27 -10.89 0.64 10.09
N LEU A 28 -11.31 -0.45 9.43
CA LEU A 28 -12.20 -0.43 8.26
C LEU A 28 -13.68 -0.53 8.63
N GLY A 29 -13.98 -0.92 9.89
CA GLY A 29 -15.34 -1.15 10.35
C GLY A 29 -15.93 -2.50 9.94
N ALA A 30 -17.15 -2.76 10.39
CA ALA A 30 -17.85 -4.00 10.09
C ALA A 30 -18.15 -4.13 8.58
N GLY A 31 -18.02 -5.35 8.05
CA GLY A 31 -18.29 -5.64 6.63
C GLY A 31 -17.13 -5.29 5.69
N TRP A 32 -15.95 -4.98 6.24
CA TRP A 32 -14.73 -4.87 5.45
C TRP A 32 -14.44 -6.16 4.67
N TYR A 33 -13.69 -6.06 3.59
CA TYR A 33 -13.34 -7.21 2.77
C TYR A 33 -11.87 -7.15 2.30
N GLU A 34 -11.34 -8.32 1.99
CA GLU A 34 -10.00 -8.51 1.44
C GLU A 34 -10.03 -8.29 -0.06
N GLN A 35 -9.10 -7.47 -0.57
CA GLN A 35 -9.01 -7.18 -2.00
C GLN A 35 -7.94 -8.00 -2.70
N SER A 36 -6.73 -7.98 -2.16
CA SER A 36 -5.61 -8.70 -2.78
C SER A 36 -4.46 -8.91 -1.82
N CYS A 37 -3.71 -9.98 -2.03
CA CYS A 37 -2.39 -10.17 -1.46
C CYS A 37 -1.35 -10.04 -2.56
N MET A 38 -0.45 -9.05 -2.44
CA MET A 38 0.57 -8.77 -3.45
C MET A 38 1.97 -8.75 -2.82
N VAL A 39 2.85 -9.60 -3.30
CA VAL A 39 4.28 -9.55 -2.99
C VAL A 39 4.95 -8.55 -3.92
N MET A 40 5.51 -7.51 -3.33
CA MET A 40 6.27 -6.48 -4.03
C MET A 40 7.76 -6.77 -3.92
N PHE A 41 8.38 -6.99 -5.06
CA PHE A 41 9.82 -7.23 -5.19
C PHE A 41 10.48 -6.05 -5.90
N SER A 42 11.39 -5.37 -5.22
CA SER A 42 12.14 -4.25 -5.78
C SER A 42 13.64 -4.47 -5.57
N ARG A 43 14.42 -4.27 -6.60
CA ARG A 43 15.88 -4.44 -6.57
C ARG A 43 16.62 -3.11 -6.68
N GLN A 44 17.89 -3.14 -6.37
CA GLN A 44 18.80 -1.99 -6.56
C GLN A 44 18.61 -1.35 -7.93
N GLY A 45 18.51 -0.01 -7.94
CA GLY A 45 18.24 0.78 -9.13
C GLY A 45 16.75 1.02 -9.41
N SER A 46 15.83 0.38 -8.67
CA SER A 46 14.41 0.75 -8.72
C SER A 46 14.22 2.16 -8.14
N LEU A 47 13.49 3.02 -8.86
CA LEU A 47 13.31 4.43 -8.50
C LEU A 47 12.34 4.66 -7.33
N GLY A 48 11.74 3.60 -6.80
CA GLY A 48 10.68 3.71 -5.80
C GLY A 48 9.34 4.12 -6.39
N GLN A 49 8.56 4.86 -5.64
CA GLN A 49 7.25 5.37 -6.07
C GLN A 49 7.14 6.86 -5.75
N ALA A 50 6.65 7.64 -6.69
CA ALA A 50 6.35 9.05 -6.48
C ALA A 50 5.26 9.25 -5.41
N TRP A 51 5.09 10.46 -4.89
CA TRP A 51 4.00 10.80 -3.98
C TRP A 51 2.64 10.48 -4.57
N HIS A 52 1.84 9.73 -3.82
CA HIS A 52 0.50 9.29 -4.25
C HIS A 52 -0.43 9.00 -3.06
N GLN A 53 -1.69 8.79 -3.40
CA GLN A 53 -2.74 8.19 -2.58
C GLN A 53 -3.21 6.94 -3.32
N ASP A 54 -3.57 5.87 -2.60
CA ASP A 54 -3.98 4.61 -3.23
C ASP A 54 -5.45 4.58 -3.65
N CYS A 55 -6.22 5.55 -3.17
CA CYS A 55 -7.60 5.77 -3.61
C CYS A 55 -7.96 7.25 -3.51
N PRO A 56 -8.96 7.71 -4.28
CA PRO A 56 -9.42 9.10 -4.25
C PRO A 56 -10.02 9.47 -2.89
N PRO A 57 -9.72 10.64 -2.34
CA PRO A 57 -10.14 11.04 -0.99
C PRO A 57 -11.50 11.76 -0.93
N GLU A 58 -12.28 11.77 -2.01
CA GLU A 58 -13.55 12.48 -2.10
C GLU A 58 -14.63 11.91 -1.17
N ASP A 59 -14.56 10.60 -0.89
CA ASP A 59 -15.41 9.93 0.09
C ASP A 59 -14.55 9.38 1.23
N SER A 60 -14.71 9.96 2.42
CA SER A 60 -13.92 9.58 3.59
C SER A 60 -14.21 8.17 4.12
N GLU A 61 -15.37 7.62 3.79
CA GLU A 61 -15.80 6.29 4.25
C GLU A 61 -15.36 5.18 3.29
N CYS A 62 -15.06 5.52 2.03
CA CYS A 62 -14.66 4.59 0.99
C CYS A 62 -13.15 4.63 0.79
N PHE A 63 -12.43 3.71 1.42
CA PHE A 63 -10.96 3.65 1.33
C PHE A 63 -10.41 2.24 1.43
N ASN A 64 -9.22 2.06 0.93
CA ASN A 64 -8.44 0.85 1.16
C ASN A 64 -7.44 1.02 2.32
N LEU A 65 -7.08 -0.10 2.91
CA LEU A 65 -6.05 -0.23 3.92
C LEU A 65 -4.94 -1.14 3.37
N ASN A 66 -3.74 -0.61 3.24
CA ASN A 66 -2.57 -1.41 2.95
C ASN A 66 -2.02 -1.97 4.28
N ARG A 67 -1.90 -3.28 4.36
CA ARG A 67 -1.33 -4.01 5.50
C ARG A 67 0.02 -4.58 5.04
N LEU A 68 1.07 -3.76 5.18
CA LEU A 68 2.40 -4.03 4.63
C LEU A 68 3.25 -4.83 5.61
N VAL A 69 3.54 -6.09 5.29
CA VAL A 69 4.45 -6.95 6.05
C VAL A 69 5.84 -6.91 5.41
N TYR A 70 6.86 -6.63 6.20
CA TYR A 70 8.25 -6.55 5.74
C TYR A 70 9.01 -7.83 6.04
N THR A 71 9.65 -8.40 5.02
CA THR A 71 10.43 -9.64 5.13
C THR A 71 11.92 -9.41 5.36
N SER A 72 12.36 -8.15 5.30
CA SER A 72 13.73 -7.70 5.55
C SER A 72 13.75 -6.34 6.22
N ASP A 73 14.86 -6.00 6.85
CA ASP A 73 15.07 -4.66 7.41
C ASP A 73 15.20 -3.62 6.29
N ILE A 74 14.55 -2.48 6.47
CA ILE A 74 14.65 -1.31 5.59
C ILE A 74 15.48 -0.25 6.31
N THR A 75 16.64 0.06 5.75
CA THR A 75 17.62 0.99 6.31
C THR A 75 17.93 2.12 5.32
N ASP A 76 18.70 3.12 5.76
CA ASP A 76 19.17 4.18 4.87
C ASP A 76 20.13 3.65 3.79
N GLU A 77 20.85 2.54 4.08
CA GLU A 77 21.75 1.90 3.12
C GLU A 77 20.98 1.11 2.04
N THR A 78 19.90 0.43 2.45
CA THR A 78 19.09 -0.35 1.48
C THR A 78 18.23 0.54 0.62
N GLY A 79 17.78 1.68 1.15
CA GLY A 79 16.75 2.48 0.52
C GLY A 79 15.37 1.79 0.62
N GLY A 80 14.41 2.25 -0.17
CA GLY A 80 13.07 1.65 -0.24
C GLY A 80 12.17 1.96 0.95
N GLN A 81 12.51 2.98 1.74
CA GLN A 81 11.68 3.45 2.84
C GLN A 81 10.34 3.98 2.32
N VAL A 82 9.28 3.67 3.03
CA VAL A 82 8.02 4.39 2.87
C VAL A 82 8.14 5.72 3.59
N VAL A 83 7.76 6.78 2.89
CA VAL A 83 7.64 8.13 3.46
C VAL A 83 6.17 8.49 3.48
N VAL A 84 5.70 9.02 4.60
CA VAL A 84 4.28 9.36 4.79
C VAL A 84 4.16 10.74 5.44
N VAL A 85 3.11 11.47 5.10
CA VAL A 85 2.70 12.68 5.83
C VAL A 85 1.63 12.27 6.84
N PRO A 86 1.95 12.22 8.15
CA PRO A 86 0.98 11.84 9.19
C PRO A 86 -0.25 12.76 9.17
N GLY A 87 -1.44 12.16 9.27
CA GLY A 87 -2.71 12.89 9.26
C GLY A 87 -3.22 13.30 7.88
N SER A 88 -2.44 13.12 6.82
CA SER A 88 -2.80 13.56 5.46
C SER A 88 -4.05 12.87 4.88
N HIS A 89 -4.43 11.71 5.39
CA HIS A 89 -5.69 11.05 5.03
C HIS A 89 -6.94 11.90 5.32
N LYS A 90 -6.82 12.94 6.17
CA LYS A 90 -7.88 13.92 6.49
C LYS A 90 -7.71 15.27 5.77
N MET A 91 -6.68 15.39 4.95
CA MET A 91 -6.32 16.66 4.30
C MET A 91 -6.84 16.76 2.86
N GLY A 92 -7.58 15.74 2.40
CA GLY A 92 -8.11 15.69 1.05
C GLY A 92 -7.07 15.32 0.00
N LEU A 93 -7.21 15.93 -1.18
CA LEU A 93 -6.39 15.58 -2.34
C LEU A 93 -4.92 16.00 -2.15
N LEU A 94 -4.03 15.11 -2.53
CA LEU A 94 -2.59 15.36 -2.59
C LEU A 94 -2.30 16.58 -3.48
N PRO A 95 -1.63 17.64 -2.98
CA PRO A 95 -1.38 18.85 -3.76
C PRO A 95 -0.52 18.58 -5.00
N ALA A 96 -0.82 19.27 -6.10
CA ALA A 96 0.01 19.27 -7.30
C ALA A 96 1.43 19.76 -6.99
N GLY A 97 2.41 19.32 -7.76
CA GLY A 97 3.81 19.72 -7.60
C GLY A 97 4.81 18.67 -8.09
N ASN A 98 6.07 18.84 -7.73
CA ASN A 98 7.11 17.88 -8.09
C ASN A 98 6.82 16.50 -7.44
N PRO A 99 6.75 15.41 -8.24
CA PRO A 99 6.35 14.10 -7.75
C PRO A 99 7.30 13.47 -6.71
N VAL A 100 8.54 13.95 -6.61
CA VAL A 100 9.58 13.40 -5.71
C VAL A 100 10.09 14.42 -4.69
N GLU A 101 9.54 15.62 -4.68
CA GLU A 101 9.92 16.66 -3.71
C GLU A 101 9.47 16.30 -2.30
N SER A 102 10.29 16.63 -1.30
CA SER A 102 9.93 16.45 0.10
C SER A 102 8.72 17.29 0.50
N LEU A 103 7.78 16.69 1.21
CA LEU A 103 6.61 17.36 1.75
C LEU A 103 6.83 17.76 3.22
N ALA A 104 6.29 18.91 3.60
CA ALA A 104 6.36 19.38 4.98
C ALA A 104 5.72 18.36 5.94
N GLY A 105 6.38 18.09 7.06
CA GLY A 105 5.89 17.16 8.07
C GLY A 105 6.01 15.67 7.70
N GLN A 106 6.65 15.34 6.59
CA GLN A 106 6.85 13.94 6.22
C GLN A 106 7.69 13.16 7.22
N VAL A 107 7.41 11.89 7.37
CA VAL A 107 8.14 10.94 8.22
C VAL A 107 8.64 9.78 7.36
N VAL A 108 9.92 9.44 7.51
CA VAL A 108 10.55 8.30 6.85
C VAL A 108 10.47 7.07 7.75
N LEU A 109 9.79 6.03 7.31
CA LEU A 109 9.62 4.80 8.05
C LEU A 109 10.76 3.82 7.73
N ARG A 110 11.34 3.22 8.78
CA ARG A 110 12.42 2.23 8.68
C ARG A 110 11.98 0.94 9.35
N PRO A 111 11.05 0.18 8.73
CA PRO A 111 10.55 -1.05 9.31
C PRO A 111 11.65 -2.11 9.39
N ARG A 112 11.63 -2.88 10.47
CA ARG A 112 12.44 -4.09 10.61
C ARG A 112 11.72 -5.28 9.99
N LYS A 113 12.44 -6.33 9.69
CA LYS A 113 11.85 -7.63 9.35
C LYS A 113 10.79 -8.03 10.37
N GLY A 114 9.63 -8.46 9.89
CA GLY A 114 8.47 -8.80 10.72
C GLY A 114 7.58 -7.61 11.12
N SER A 115 7.95 -6.38 10.75
CA SER A 115 7.07 -5.23 10.99
C SER A 115 5.83 -5.29 10.11
N LEU A 116 4.70 -4.91 10.68
CA LEU A 116 3.46 -4.59 9.98
C LEU A 116 3.27 -3.07 9.96
N ILE A 117 3.11 -2.49 8.78
CA ILE A 117 2.69 -1.11 8.61
C ILE A 117 1.25 -1.10 8.12
N LEU A 118 0.38 -0.37 8.82
CA LEU A 118 -0.99 -0.11 8.41
C LEU A 118 -1.03 1.28 7.78
N LEU A 119 -1.32 1.34 6.48
CA LEU A 119 -1.31 2.58 5.71
C LEU A 119 -2.66 2.83 5.07
N HIS A 120 -3.32 3.91 5.49
CA HIS A 120 -4.60 4.35 4.96
C HIS A 120 -4.47 4.79 3.50
N GLY A 121 -5.37 4.35 2.62
CA GLY A 121 -5.29 4.64 1.19
C GLY A 121 -5.33 6.11 0.81
N HIS A 122 -5.97 6.96 1.63
CA HIS A 122 -5.96 8.42 1.44
C HIS A 122 -4.69 9.10 1.97
N ALA A 123 -3.81 8.41 2.71
CA ALA A 123 -2.59 9.02 3.22
C ALA A 123 -1.63 9.34 2.08
N TRP A 124 -1.05 10.54 2.10
CA TRP A 124 -0.01 10.94 1.15
C TRP A 124 1.28 10.20 1.48
N HIS A 125 1.76 9.41 0.54
CA HIS A 125 2.95 8.61 0.75
C HIS A 125 3.75 8.40 -0.53
N CYS A 126 4.99 8.03 -0.37
CA CYS A 126 5.88 7.64 -1.46
C CYS A 126 6.83 6.54 -1.00
N VAL A 127 7.58 5.96 -1.91
CA VAL A 127 8.65 4.99 -1.61
C VAL A 127 9.94 5.53 -2.18
N LEU A 128 10.98 5.59 -1.36
CA LEU A 128 12.31 6.04 -1.79
C LEU A 128 12.96 5.00 -2.72
N PRO A 129 13.93 5.42 -3.56
CA PRO A 129 14.69 4.51 -4.42
C PRO A 129 15.40 3.40 -3.65
N ILE A 130 15.56 2.23 -4.29
CA ILE A 130 16.34 1.14 -3.73
C ILE A 130 17.82 1.37 -4.03
N GLN A 131 18.60 1.65 -2.98
CA GLN A 131 20.01 1.99 -3.08
C GLN A 131 20.90 0.74 -3.16
N ARG A 132 20.53 -0.32 -2.42
CA ARG A 132 21.32 -1.55 -2.33
C ARG A 132 20.45 -2.78 -2.10
N GLY A 133 20.78 -3.88 -2.76
CA GLY A 133 20.16 -5.18 -2.55
C GLY A 133 18.72 -5.26 -3.06
N VAL A 134 17.88 -5.84 -2.25
CA VAL A 134 16.48 -6.16 -2.59
C VAL A 134 15.55 -5.75 -1.44
N ARG A 135 14.42 -5.16 -1.78
CA ARG A 135 13.30 -4.93 -0.87
C ARG A 135 12.18 -5.90 -1.23
N VAL A 136 11.73 -6.67 -0.25
CA VAL A 136 10.55 -7.52 -0.40
C VAL A 136 9.55 -7.16 0.70
N SER A 137 8.34 -6.83 0.30
CA SER A 137 7.23 -6.62 1.22
C SER A 137 5.97 -7.25 0.66
N VAL A 138 5.09 -7.68 1.55
CA VAL A 138 3.79 -8.25 1.20
C VAL A 138 2.72 -7.23 1.58
N ASN A 139 1.87 -6.86 0.64
CA ASN A 139 0.72 -6.01 0.88
C ASN A 139 -0.55 -6.87 0.89
N TYR A 140 -1.15 -7.00 2.04
CA TYR A 140 -2.49 -7.54 2.20
C TYR A 140 -3.47 -6.38 2.16
N ARG A 141 -3.99 -6.09 0.98
CA ARG A 141 -4.90 -4.95 0.76
C ARG A 141 -6.33 -5.33 1.13
N ALA A 142 -6.97 -4.46 1.88
CA ALA A 142 -8.36 -4.60 2.28
C ALA A 142 -9.11 -3.28 2.07
N ALA A 143 -10.43 -3.31 2.07
CA ALA A 143 -11.26 -2.11 1.90
C ALA A 143 -12.43 -2.07 2.86
N SER A 144 -12.89 -0.85 3.16
CA SER A 144 -14.11 -0.62 3.95
C SER A 144 -15.36 -1.09 3.22
N ALA A 145 -16.38 -1.43 3.97
CA ALA A 145 -17.69 -1.83 3.41
C ALA A 145 -18.22 -0.76 2.46
N GLY A 146 -18.77 -1.19 1.32
CA GLY A 146 -19.34 -0.30 0.32
C GLY A 146 -18.31 0.39 -0.60
N THR A 147 -17.02 0.24 -0.35
CA THR A 147 -15.99 0.70 -1.29
C THR A 147 -16.09 -0.12 -2.58
N SER A 148 -16.24 0.55 -3.72
CA SER A 148 -16.23 -0.15 -5.00
C SER A 148 -14.81 -0.51 -5.43
N GLU A 149 -14.67 -1.55 -6.25
CA GLU A 149 -13.38 -1.93 -6.83
C GLU A 149 -12.78 -0.78 -7.65
N ASP A 150 -13.61 -0.04 -8.38
CA ASP A 150 -13.18 1.12 -9.16
C ASP A 150 -12.49 2.19 -8.32
N VAL A 151 -12.97 2.45 -7.10
CA VAL A 151 -12.38 3.43 -6.20
C VAL A 151 -11.00 2.97 -5.73
N THR A 152 -10.84 1.69 -5.46
CA THR A 152 -9.59 1.14 -4.92
C THR A 152 -8.53 0.86 -5.99
N ASP A 153 -8.94 0.83 -7.25
CA ASP A 153 -8.05 0.72 -8.40
C ASP A 153 -7.56 2.08 -8.94
N ILE A 154 -7.94 3.18 -8.31
CA ILE A 154 -7.53 4.53 -8.71
C ILE A 154 -6.42 5.04 -7.80
N CYS A 155 -5.24 5.30 -8.37
CA CYS A 155 -4.16 6.01 -7.69
C CYS A 155 -4.20 7.50 -8.03
N VAL A 156 -4.02 8.34 -7.03
CA VAL A 156 -3.92 9.80 -7.17
C VAL A 156 -2.48 10.22 -6.96
N TYR A 157 -1.79 10.57 -8.03
CA TYR A 157 -0.47 11.19 -8.00
C TYR A 157 -0.58 12.72 -7.93
N ARG A 158 0.49 13.40 -7.59
CA ARG A 158 0.50 14.87 -7.42
C ARG A 158 -0.04 15.67 -8.61
N ASN A 159 0.13 15.20 -9.82
CA ASN A 159 -0.24 15.92 -11.03
C ASN A 159 -1.23 15.16 -11.91
N MET A 160 -1.63 13.97 -11.50
CA MET A 160 -2.52 13.13 -12.32
C MET A 160 -3.25 12.10 -11.45
N ARG A 161 -4.39 11.70 -11.92
CA ARG A 161 -5.11 10.51 -11.41
C ARG A 161 -4.89 9.37 -12.41
N TYR A 162 -4.48 8.23 -11.91
CA TYR A 162 -4.21 7.05 -12.70
C TYR A 162 -5.14 5.91 -12.27
N GLN A 163 -5.81 5.30 -13.25
CA GLN A 163 -6.65 4.12 -13.01
C GLN A 163 -5.97 2.89 -13.61
N PHE A 164 -5.92 1.81 -12.82
CA PHE A 164 -5.50 0.49 -13.26
C PHE A 164 -6.42 -0.56 -12.63
N SER A 165 -6.57 -1.70 -13.27
CA SER A 165 -7.37 -2.81 -12.73
C SER A 165 -6.46 -3.86 -12.11
N THR A 166 -6.58 -4.04 -10.80
CA THR A 166 -5.90 -5.13 -10.07
C THR A 166 -6.44 -6.48 -10.52
N ALA A 167 -7.76 -6.59 -10.73
CA ALA A 167 -8.41 -7.81 -11.20
C ALA A 167 -7.86 -8.27 -12.56
N ARG A 168 -7.70 -7.35 -13.51
CA ARG A 168 -7.13 -7.66 -14.83
C ARG A 168 -5.68 -8.15 -14.75
N VAL A 169 -4.85 -7.53 -13.91
CA VAL A 169 -3.47 -7.97 -13.69
C VAL A 169 -3.41 -9.37 -13.09
N ILE A 170 -4.35 -9.69 -12.19
CA ILE A 170 -4.48 -11.03 -11.61
C ILE A 170 -4.88 -12.04 -12.68
N GLU A 171 -5.92 -11.75 -13.47
CA GLU A 171 -6.40 -12.61 -14.57
C GLU A 171 -5.31 -12.90 -15.60
N GLU A 172 -4.54 -11.92 -16.01
CA GLU A 172 -3.43 -12.07 -16.95
C GLU A 172 -2.30 -12.98 -16.44
N ARG A 173 -2.15 -13.13 -15.10
CA ARG A 173 -1.11 -13.96 -14.48
C ARG A 173 -1.55 -15.38 -14.19
N VAL A 174 -2.85 -15.60 -14.05
CA VAL A 174 -3.45 -16.92 -13.74
C VAL A 174 -3.92 -17.66 -15.01
N GLY A 175 -3.97 -16.96 -16.14
CA GLY A 175 -4.43 -17.48 -17.44
C GLY A 175 -3.40 -18.35 -18.18
#